data_1da906c3a0eb36d130e8b8ed2c4c1f8e
#
_entry.id   1da906c3a0eb36d130e8b8ed2c4c1f8e
#
_cell.length_a   1.000
_cell.length_b   1.000
_cell.length_c   1.000
_cell.angle_alpha   90.00
_cell.angle_beta   90.00
_cell.angle_gamma   90.00
#
_symmetry.space_group_name_H-M   'P 1'
#
loop_
_entity.id
_entity.type
_entity.pdbx_description
1 polymer ?
#
loop_
_entity_poly.entity_id
_entity_poly.type
_entity_poly.pdbx_seq_one_letter_code
_entity_poly.pdbx_strand_id
1 'polypeptide(L)'
;ALRERFDLPVHLHTHDTAGGQLATLMAAVNAGVDAVDVASAPMAGTTSQPSASALVAALAHTPRDTGISLDDVCALEPYWEAVRNVYRPFESGLPGPTGRVYKHEIPGGQLSNLRQQAIALGLGDHFEKVEDMYAAANAILGRPTKVTPSSKVVGDLALHLVAVNADPADFAENPQNYDVPDSVVGFMAGELGDLPGGWPEPFRTKVLQGKNLKFGVTPVSADDLEAITAGDAKLRRSILNRLLFAGPTAEFTKFRETYGRLDHIDTVDYLYGLEPGVEHVVEIAKGVQLYVGLEAIGSPDAKGYRTVMATLNGQLRPINIRDRKIAVDIVQAEKADVSNLGHVAAPFAGVVTLQTVEGAHVEVGQPVATIEAMKMEATITASVSGHVRRLAISKTQAVDAGDLIVVVEADQA
;
A
#
# COMPACT_ATOMS: atom_id res chain seq x y z
N ALA A 1 27.12 -15.54 -18.79
CA ALA A 1 27.53 -16.10 -17.48
C ALA A 1 26.58 -17.17 -16.96
N LEU A 2 25.23 -16.95 -16.90
CA LEU A 2 24.28 -17.98 -16.41
C LEU A 2 24.22 -19.17 -17.37
N ARG A 3 24.04 -18.93 -18.68
CA ARG A 3 23.98 -19.97 -19.73
C ARG A 3 25.26 -20.78 -19.87
N GLU A 4 26.41 -20.24 -19.46
CA GLU A 4 27.70 -20.93 -19.48
C GLU A 4 27.87 -21.87 -18.29
N ARG A 5 27.11 -21.66 -17.20
CA ARG A 5 27.25 -22.40 -15.94
C ARG A 5 26.13 -23.40 -15.70
N PHE A 6 24.96 -23.15 -16.25
CA PHE A 6 23.75 -23.91 -15.97
C PHE A 6 23.01 -24.26 -17.27
N ASP A 7 22.52 -25.47 -17.37
CA ASP A 7 21.63 -25.93 -18.44
C ASP A 7 20.16 -25.79 -18.03
N LEU A 8 19.82 -24.60 -17.52
CA LEU A 8 18.46 -24.24 -17.11
C LEU A 8 17.94 -23.13 -18.01
N PRO A 9 16.64 -23.11 -18.33
CA PRO A 9 16.04 -21.96 -19.01
C PRO A 9 16.26 -20.67 -18.23
N VAL A 10 16.63 -19.59 -18.95
CA VAL A 10 16.82 -18.25 -18.38
C VAL A 10 15.64 -17.39 -18.80
N HIS A 11 14.88 -16.92 -17.83
CA HIS A 11 13.76 -16.01 -18.01
C HIS A 11 14.13 -14.63 -17.47
N LEU A 12 14.03 -13.60 -18.30
CA LEU A 12 14.30 -12.22 -17.92
C LEU A 12 12.99 -11.44 -17.71
N HIS A 13 12.82 -10.95 -16.49
CA HIS A 13 11.76 -10.01 -16.12
C HIS A 13 12.34 -8.63 -15.82
N THR A 14 11.72 -7.56 -16.34
CA THR A 14 12.14 -6.18 -16.10
C THR A 14 10.96 -5.22 -16.19
N HIS A 15 11.11 -4.02 -15.60
CA HIS A 15 10.14 -2.93 -15.68
C HIS A 15 10.69 -1.79 -16.51
N ASP A 16 9.89 -1.20 -17.39
CA ASP A 16 10.32 -0.13 -18.31
C ASP A 16 10.34 1.27 -17.66
N THR A 17 10.65 1.31 -16.37
CA THR A 17 10.66 2.54 -15.57
C THR A 17 11.63 3.60 -16.11
N ALA A 18 12.74 3.15 -16.68
CA ALA A 18 13.73 4.04 -17.30
C ALA A 18 13.49 4.30 -18.80
N GLY A 19 12.56 3.57 -19.45
CA GLY A 19 12.29 3.67 -20.88
C GLY A 19 13.34 3.01 -21.79
N GLY A 20 14.29 2.29 -21.23
CA GLY A 20 15.37 1.63 -21.98
C GLY A 20 15.26 0.10 -22.02
N GLN A 21 14.17 -0.46 -21.52
CA GLN A 21 14.13 -1.91 -21.28
C GLN A 21 13.90 -2.72 -22.56
N LEU A 22 13.31 -2.16 -23.62
CA LEU A 22 13.27 -2.84 -24.89
C LEU A 22 14.70 -3.13 -25.40
N ALA A 23 15.63 -2.17 -25.26
CA ALA A 23 17.04 -2.39 -25.61
C ALA A 23 17.69 -3.46 -24.70
N THR A 24 17.34 -3.48 -23.42
CA THR A 24 17.79 -4.52 -22.47
C THR A 24 17.30 -5.90 -22.90
N LEU A 25 16.01 -6.03 -23.29
CA LEU A 25 15.46 -7.29 -23.78
C LEU A 25 16.14 -7.74 -25.07
N MET A 26 16.40 -6.84 -26.01
CA MET A 26 17.12 -7.14 -27.25
C MET A 26 18.55 -7.64 -26.98
N ALA A 27 19.25 -7.00 -26.03
CA ALA A 27 20.58 -7.45 -25.61
C ALA A 27 20.54 -8.83 -24.95
N ALA A 28 19.54 -9.09 -24.11
CA ALA A 28 19.34 -10.39 -23.46
C ALA A 28 19.01 -11.51 -24.46
N VAL A 29 18.16 -11.24 -25.45
CA VAL A 29 17.84 -12.15 -26.55
C VAL A 29 19.12 -12.52 -27.33
N ASN A 30 19.96 -11.53 -27.63
CA ASN A 30 21.26 -11.79 -28.28
C ASN A 30 22.23 -12.59 -27.40
N ALA A 31 22.14 -12.45 -26.07
CA ALA A 31 22.91 -13.24 -25.11
C ALA A 31 22.34 -14.64 -24.86
N GLY A 32 21.21 -15.01 -25.45
CA GLY A 32 20.64 -16.35 -25.40
C GLY A 32 19.67 -16.58 -24.25
N VAL A 33 18.92 -15.57 -23.85
CA VAL A 33 17.79 -15.74 -22.92
C VAL A 33 16.69 -16.58 -23.62
N ASP A 34 15.97 -17.40 -22.83
CA ASP A 34 14.94 -18.31 -23.36
C ASP A 34 13.55 -17.66 -23.35
N ALA A 35 13.28 -16.83 -22.36
CA ALA A 35 12.00 -16.11 -22.23
C ALA A 35 12.19 -14.70 -21.70
N VAL A 36 11.31 -13.79 -22.13
CA VAL A 36 11.24 -12.41 -21.63
C VAL A 36 9.78 -12.01 -21.42
N ASP A 37 9.55 -11.08 -20.50
CA ASP A 37 8.23 -10.55 -20.23
C ASP A 37 7.99 -9.23 -20.95
N VAL A 38 6.80 -9.14 -21.55
CA VAL A 38 6.31 -7.95 -22.26
C VAL A 38 4.84 -7.70 -21.91
N ALA A 39 4.34 -6.52 -22.21
CA ALA A 39 2.95 -6.17 -22.03
C ALA A 39 2.29 -5.74 -23.34
N SER A 40 0.97 -5.88 -23.48
CA SER A 40 0.25 -5.27 -24.59
C SER A 40 0.54 -3.76 -24.64
N ALA A 41 0.72 -3.18 -25.83
CA ALA A 41 1.19 -1.80 -25.99
C ALA A 41 0.41 -0.77 -25.15
N PRO A 42 -0.94 -0.78 -25.06
CA PRO A 42 -1.67 0.14 -24.21
C PRO A 42 -1.38 0.01 -22.71
N MET A 43 -0.87 -1.16 -22.28
CA MET A 43 -0.52 -1.44 -20.88
C MET A 43 1.00 -1.39 -20.63
N ALA A 44 1.80 -1.11 -21.63
CA ALA A 44 3.26 -1.12 -21.57
C ALA A 44 3.86 0.20 -21.03
N GLY A 45 5.14 0.13 -20.71
CA GLY A 45 5.93 1.30 -20.28
C GLY A 45 5.83 1.65 -18.81
N THR A 46 6.61 2.64 -18.39
CA THR A 46 6.71 3.08 -16.98
C THR A 46 6.95 1.93 -16.00
N THR A 47 6.03 1.67 -15.08
CA THR A 47 6.13 0.58 -14.08
C THR A 47 5.69 -0.78 -14.62
N SER A 48 5.28 -0.86 -15.90
CA SER A 48 5.00 -2.10 -16.61
C SER A 48 6.21 -2.56 -17.44
N GLN A 49 6.03 -3.57 -18.27
CA GLN A 49 7.04 -4.13 -19.14
C GLN A 49 7.09 -3.37 -20.48
N PRO A 50 8.11 -3.60 -21.33
CA PRO A 50 8.13 -3.12 -22.71
C PRO A 50 6.96 -3.66 -23.54
N SER A 51 6.62 -2.93 -24.63
CA SER A 51 5.56 -3.34 -25.54
C SER A 51 5.85 -4.66 -26.25
N ALA A 52 4.84 -5.56 -26.23
CA ALA A 52 4.89 -6.84 -26.94
C ALA A 52 5.03 -6.65 -28.45
N SER A 53 4.20 -5.76 -29.05
CA SER A 53 4.26 -5.51 -30.50
C SER A 53 5.60 -4.91 -30.92
N ALA A 54 6.20 -4.04 -30.09
CA ALA A 54 7.52 -3.49 -30.36
C ALA A 54 8.63 -4.55 -30.33
N LEU A 55 8.58 -5.50 -29.37
CA LEU A 55 9.56 -6.58 -29.31
C LEU A 55 9.40 -7.56 -30.45
N VAL A 56 8.15 -8.00 -30.75
CA VAL A 56 7.86 -8.90 -31.86
C VAL A 56 8.33 -8.32 -33.18
N ALA A 57 8.01 -7.03 -33.45
CA ALA A 57 8.46 -6.34 -34.65
C ALA A 57 9.99 -6.21 -34.73
N ALA A 58 10.65 -5.91 -33.59
CA ALA A 58 12.12 -5.77 -33.56
C ALA A 58 12.86 -7.10 -33.78
N LEU A 59 12.27 -8.23 -33.45
CA LEU A 59 12.84 -9.57 -33.63
C LEU A 59 12.42 -10.24 -34.96
N ALA A 60 11.41 -9.70 -35.65
CA ALA A 60 10.93 -10.24 -36.90
C ALA A 60 12.06 -10.37 -37.92
N HIS A 61 12.10 -11.46 -38.67
CA HIS A 61 13.10 -11.77 -39.68
C HIS A 61 14.55 -11.91 -39.16
N THR A 62 14.73 -11.99 -37.83
CA THR A 62 16.03 -12.30 -37.21
C THR A 62 16.17 -13.78 -36.89
N PRO A 63 17.38 -14.31 -36.62
CA PRO A 63 17.53 -15.69 -36.08
C PRO A 63 16.86 -15.91 -34.75
N ARG A 64 16.35 -14.88 -34.09
CA ARG A 64 15.66 -14.89 -32.81
C ARG A 64 14.20 -14.47 -32.94
N ASP A 65 13.64 -14.61 -34.14
CA ASP A 65 12.20 -14.38 -34.36
C ASP A 65 11.37 -15.18 -33.37
N THR A 66 10.40 -14.54 -32.75
CA THR A 66 9.55 -15.16 -31.73
C THR A 66 8.56 -16.17 -32.30
N GLY A 67 8.31 -16.14 -33.60
CA GLY A 67 7.25 -16.90 -34.27
C GLY A 67 5.84 -16.41 -33.93
N ILE A 68 5.69 -15.31 -33.17
CA ILE A 68 4.40 -14.69 -32.84
C ILE A 68 4.00 -13.74 -33.96
N SER A 69 2.77 -13.83 -34.45
CA SER A 69 2.23 -12.92 -35.45
C SER A 69 2.13 -11.50 -34.88
N LEU A 70 2.73 -10.52 -35.54
CA LEU A 70 2.59 -9.11 -35.18
C LEU A 70 1.14 -8.64 -35.32
N ASP A 71 0.43 -9.09 -36.36
CA ASP A 71 -0.97 -8.73 -36.59
C ASP A 71 -1.87 -9.23 -35.45
N ASP A 72 -1.64 -10.45 -34.94
CA ASP A 72 -2.41 -11.00 -33.83
C ASP A 72 -2.17 -10.24 -32.53
N VAL A 73 -0.93 -9.84 -32.26
CA VAL A 73 -0.59 -9.01 -31.08
C VAL A 73 -1.25 -7.64 -31.20
N CYS A 74 -1.17 -6.99 -32.35
CA CYS A 74 -1.80 -5.68 -32.60
C CYS A 74 -3.33 -5.76 -32.54
N ALA A 75 -3.93 -6.85 -32.97
CA ALA A 75 -5.38 -7.05 -32.92
C ALA A 75 -5.95 -7.04 -31.48
N LEU A 76 -5.13 -7.34 -30.47
CA LEU A 76 -5.51 -7.27 -29.05
C LEU A 76 -5.39 -5.86 -28.44
N GLU A 77 -4.66 -4.95 -29.08
CA GLU A 77 -4.38 -3.63 -28.52
C GLU A 77 -5.64 -2.78 -28.32
N PRO A 78 -6.62 -2.72 -29.25
CA PRO A 78 -7.84 -1.95 -29.03
C PRO A 78 -8.65 -2.41 -27.82
N TYR A 79 -8.67 -3.71 -27.54
CA TYR A 79 -9.31 -4.25 -26.35
C TYR A 79 -8.61 -3.74 -25.07
N TRP A 80 -7.30 -3.84 -25.01
CA TRP A 80 -6.53 -3.39 -23.85
C TRP A 80 -6.54 -1.86 -23.68
N GLU A 81 -6.64 -1.11 -24.78
CA GLU A 81 -6.85 0.33 -24.72
C GLU A 81 -8.20 0.67 -24.09
N ALA A 82 -9.27 -0.01 -24.49
CA ALA A 82 -10.59 0.16 -23.90
C ALA A 82 -10.59 -0.20 -22.40
N VAL A 83 -9.93 -1.31 -22.02
CA VAL A 83 -9.76 -1.69 -20.60
C VAL A 83 -8.98 -0.62 -19.83
N ARG A 84 -7.86 -0.13 -20.37
CA ARG A 84 -7.08 0.94 -19.71
C ARG A 84 -7.90 2.21 -19.50
N ASN A 85 -8.73 2.59 -20.47
CA ASN A 85 -9.59 3.77 -20.34
C ASN A 85 -10.58 3.64 -19.18
N VAL A 86 -11.09 2.43 -18.90
CA VAL A 86 -11.94 2.17 -17.72
C VAL A 86 -11.17 2.38 -16.41
N TYR A 87 -9.89 2.01 -16.35
CA TYR A 87 -9.08 2.12 -15.14
C TYR A 87 -8.28 3.42 -15.03
N ARG A 88 -8.30 4.28 -16.05
CA ARG A 88 -7.49 5.50 -16.13
C ARG A 88 -7.57 6.43 -14.92
N PRO A 89 -8.72 6.69 -14.28
CA PRO A 89 -8.81 7.51 -13.08
C PRO A 89 -8.09 6.94 -11.86
N PHE A 90 -7.74 5.65 -11.89
CA PHE A 90 -7.07 4.93 -10.81
C PHE A 90 -5.56 4.75 -11.06
N GLU A 91 -5.03 5.29 -12.17
CA GLU A 91 -3.60 5.28 -12.46
C GLU A 91 -2.83 6.15 -11.46
N SER A 92 -1.57 5.80 -11.19
CA SER A 92 -0.69 6.57 -10.30
C SER A 92 -0.27 7.93 -10.86
N GLY A 93 -0.59 8.23 -12.11
CA GLY A 93 -0.28 9.51 -12.76
C GLY A 93 1.20 9.72 -13.03
N LEU A 94 1.99 8.66 -13.24
CA LEU A 94 3.36 8.77 -13.69
C LEU A 94 3.38 9.32 -15.11
N PRO A 95 4.11 10.44 -15.37
CA PRO A 95 4.07 11.12 -16.67
C PRO A 95 4.76 10.34 -17.79
N GLY A 96 5.70 9.45 -17.45
CA GLY A 96 6.44 8.64 -18.39
C GLY A 96 7.66 7.99 -17.76
N PRO A 97 8.41 7.19 -18.53
CA PRO A 97 9.66 6.60 -18.08
C PRO A 97 10.71 7.69 -17.81
N THR A 98 11.58 7.46 -16.82
CA THR A 98 12.63 8.42 -16.47
C THR A 98 13.90 7.73 -15.96
N GLY A 99 15.08 8.24 -16.38
CA GLY A 99 16.36 7.79 -15.86
C GLY A 99 16.60 8.08 -14.37
N ARG A 100 15.70 8.80 -13.69
CA ARG A 100 15.78 9.03 -12.23
C ARG A 100 15.77 7.74 -11.44
N VAL A 101 15.22 6.64 -12.00
CA VAL A 101 15.23 5.32 -11.35
C VAL A 101 16.65 4.88 -10.96
N TYR A 102 17.66 5.26 -11.71
CA TYR A 102 19.06 4.96 -11.40
C TYR A 102 19.63 5.78 -10.24
N LYS A 103 18.92 6.83 -9.79
CA LYS A 103 19.27 7.64 -8.62
C LYS A 103 18.50 7.19 -7.39
N HIS A 104 17.16 7.09 -7.49
CA HIS A 104 16.31 6.74 -6.36
C HIS A 104 16.22 5.23 -6.11
N GLU A 105 16.55 4.40 -7.11
CA GLU A 105 16.58 2.92 -7.02
C GLU A 105 15.25 2.26 -6.62
N ILE A 106 14.12 2.94 -6.76
CA ILE A 106 12.79 2.37 -6.44
C ILE A 106 12.45 1.32 -7.51
N PRO A 107 12.10 0.07 -7.13
CA PRO A 107 11.63 -0.93 -8.08
C PRO A 107 10.36 -0.46 -8.81
N GLY A 108 10.20 -0.83 -10.09
CA GLY A 108 9.09 -0.35 -10.93
C GLY A 108 7.71 -0.58 -10.31
N GLY A 109 7.43 -1.80 -9.83
CA GLY A 109 6.17 -2.12 -9.18
C GLY A 109 5.94 -1.35 -7.86
N GLN A 110 7.00 -1.00 -7.14
CA GLN A 110 6.93 -0.20 -5.92
C GLN A 110 6.71 1.29 -6.22
N LEU A 111 7.21 1.81 -7.33
CA LEU A 111 7.15 3.23 -7.66
C LEU A 111 5.70 3.74 -7.76
N SER A 112 4.83 3.01 -8.45
CA SER A 112 3.41 3.38 -8.56
C SER A 112 2.70 3.34 -7.20
N ASN A 113 2.95 2.32 -6.39
CA ASN A 113 2.38 2.20 -5.05
C ASN A 113 2.86 3.33 -4.12
N LEU A 114 4.17 3.60 -4.11
CA LEU A 114 4.77 4.66 -3.29
C LEU A 114 4.22 6.04 -3.69
N ARG A 115 4.01 6.29 -4.99
CA ARG A 115 3.40 7.53 -5.47
C ARG A 115 1.97 7.69 -4.98
N GLN A 116 1.16 6.64 -5.02
CA GLN A 116 -0.21 6.69 -4.49
C GLN A 116 -0.23 6.93 -2.98
N GLN A 117 0.67 6.29 -2.24
CA GLN A 117 0.83 6.51 -0.80
C GLN A 117 1.26 7.96 -0.51
N ALA A 118 2.22 8.51 -1.27
CA ALA A 118 2.65 9.89 -1.14
C ALA A 118 1.50 10.89 -1.40
N ILE A 119 0.71 10.67 -2.45
CA ILE A 119 -0.48 11.48 -2.76
C ILE A 119 -1.47 11.45 -1.59
N ALA A 120 -1.75 10.28 -1.03
CA ALA A 120 -2.67 10.14 0.09
C ALA A 120 -2.18 10.81 1.39
N LEU A 121 -0.86 10.93 1.56
CA LEU A 121 -0.23 11.67 2.67
C LEU A 121 -0.07 13.16 2.39
N GLY A 122 -0.58 13.69 1.26
CA GLY A 122 -0.41 15.09 0.86
C GLY A 122 0.99 15.43 0.35
N LEU A 123 1.82 14.44 0.04
CA LEU A 123 3.19 14.60 -0.45
C LEU A 123 3.30 14.48 -1.98
N GLY A 124 2.16 14.42 -2.69
CA GLY A 124 2.13 14.18 -4.13
C GLY A 124 2.89 15.23 -4.96
N ASP A 125 2.79 16.51 -4.57
CA ASP A 125 3.46 17.64 -5.24
C ASP A 125 4.98 17.71 -4.96
N HIS A 126 5.45 16.92 -4.01
CA HIS A 126 6.86 16.83 -3.59
C HIS A 126 7.41 15.41 -3.70
N PHE A 127 6.88 14.64 -4.65
CA PHE A 127 7.24 13.23 -4.79
C PHE A 127 8.73 13.02 -5.07
N GLU A 128 9.41 13.97 -5.71
CA GLU A 128 10.87 13.95 -5.90
C GLU A 128 11.65 13.88 -4.57
N LYS A 129 11.13 14.50 -3.50
CA LYS A 129 11.73 14.37 -2.16
C LYS A 129 11.59 12.96 -1.60
N VAL A 130 10.46 12.29 -1.90
CA VAL A 130 10.24 10.89 -1.51
C VAL A 130 11.21 9.99 -2.27
N GLU A 131 11.43 10.24 -3.57
CA GLU A 131 12.40 9.50 -4.37
C GLU A 131 13.83 9.64 -3.83
N ASP A 132 14.26 10.86 -3.52
CA ASP A 132 15.59 11.12 -2.95
C ASP A 132 15.72 10.47 -1.56
N MET A 133 14.68 10.56 -0.74
CA MET A 133 14.65 9.96 0.60
C MET A 133 14.63 8.43 0.54
N TYR A 134 14.07 7.83 -0.52
CA TYR A 134 14.08 6.38 -0.72
C TYR A 134 15.52 5.84 -0.85
N ALA A 135 16.39 6.53 -1.56
CA ALA A 135 17.80 6.14 -1.67
C ALA A 135 18.50 6.22 -0.30
N ALA A 136 18.20 7.27 0.50
CA ALA A 136 18.72 7.41 1.86
C ALA A 136 18.20 6.28 2.78
N ALA A 137 16.88 6.03 2.77
CA ALA A 137 16.25 4.95 3.54
C ALA A 137 16.83 3.58 3.18
N ASN A 138 17.06 3.32 1.88
CA ASN A 138 17.71 2.09 1.42
C ASN A 138 19.12 1.92 2.02
N ALA A 139 19.90 3.00 2.09
CA ALA A 139 21.22 2.98 2.69
C ALA A 139 21.17 2.74 4.21
N ILE A 140 20.27 3.42 4.93
CA ILE A 140 20.06 3.26 6.39
C ILE A 140 19.71 1.82 6.73
N LEU A 141 18.84 1.18 5.93
CA LEU A 141 18.41 -0.20 6.15
C LEU A 141 19.42 -1.26 5.71
N GLY A 142 20.64 -0.88 5.32
CA GLY A 142 21.70 -1.82 4.93
C GLY A 142 21.57 -2.33 3.48
N ARG A 143 20.88 -1.57 2.61
CA ARG A 143 20.70 -1.92 1.18
C ARG A 143 20.10 -3.31 0.97
N PRO A 144 18.93 -3.63 1.54
CA PRO A 144 18.29 -4.93 1.35
C PRO A 144 18.01 -5.19 -0.14
N THR A 145 17.93 -6.45 -0.52
CA THR A 145 17.42 -6.83 -1.83
C THR A 145 15.98 -6.34 -1.95
N LYS A 146 15.72 -5.43 -2.91
CA LYS A 146 14.43 -4.75 -3.08
C LYS A 146 13.44 -5.60 -3.83
N VAL A 147 12.92 -6.62 -3.17
CA VAL A 147 11.78 -7.44 -3.59
C VAL A 147 10.67 -7.32 -2.56
N THR A 148 9.45 -7.64 -2.91
CA THR A 148 8.34 -7.68 -1.93
C THR A 148 8.61 -8.76 -0.87
N PRO A 149 8.55 -8.46 0.44
CA PRO A 149 8.05 -7.24 1.05
C PRO A 149 9.13 -6.19 1.44
N SER A 150 10.42 -6.45 1.29
CA SER A 150 11.50 -5.55 1.74
C SER A 150 11.47 -4.18 1.06
N SER A 151 11.09 -4.11 -0.22
CA SER A 151 10.93 -2.82 -0.92
C SER A 151 9.84 -1.94 -0.29
N LYS A 152 8.81 -2.53 0.30
CA LYS A 152 7.78 -1.80 1.05
C LYS A 152 8.37 -1.15 2.29
N VAL A 153 9.20 -1.87 3.06
CA VAL A 153 9.85 -1.34 4.27
C VAL A 153 10.71 -0.11 3.95
N VAL A 154 11.47 -0.16 2.85
CA VAL A 154 12.25 1.00 2.38
C VAL A 154 11.34 2.18 2.03
N GLY A 155 10.22 1.91 1.35
CA GLY A 155 9.22 2.93 1.00
C GLY A 155 8.55 3.54 2.22
N ASP A 156 8.15 2.74 3.20
CA ASP A 156 7.53 3.20 4.44
C ASP A 156 8.49 4.13 5.22
N LEU A 157 9.78 3.75 5.30
CA LEU A 157 10.78 4.61 5.93
C LEU A 157 10.97 5.92 5.16
N ALA A 158 11.05 5.87 3.84
CA ALA A 158 11.21 7.07 3.02
C ALA A 158 10.03 8.05 3.21
N LEU A 159 8.80 7.55 3.17
CA LEU A 159 7.59 8.35 3.40
C LEU A 159 7.58 8.94 4.81
N HIS A 160 7.94 8.14 5.82
CA HIS A 160 8.00 8.60 7.21
C HIS A 160 9.00 9.75 7.36
N LEU A 161 10.23 9.60 6.88
CA LEU A 161 11.28 10.62 6.98
C LEU A 161 10.86 11.94 6.29
N VAL A 162 10.19 11.86 5.13
CA VAL A 162 9.65 13.06 4.47
C VAL A 162 8.50 13.66 5.28
N ALA A 163 7.57 12.84 5.78
CA ALA A 163 6.40 13.31 6.52
C ALA A 163 6.78 14.06 7.81
N VAL A 164 7.81 13.57 8.54
CA VAL A 164 8.28 14.21 9.77
C VAL A 164 9.43 15.21 9.53
N ASN A 165 9.79 15.46 8.24
CA ASN A 165 10.90 16.33 7.85
C ASN A 165 12.20 16.01 8.57
N ALA A 166 12.52 14.72 8.72
CA ALA A 166 13.73 14.26 9.39
C ALA A 166 14.97 14.38 8.50
N ASP A 167 16.11 14.72 9.12
CA ASP A 167 17.42 14.56 8.48
C ASP A 167 17.81 13.07 8.48
N PRO A 168 18.13 12.46 7.32
CA PRO A 168 18.45 11.04 7.24
C PRO A 168 19.68 10.64 8.06
N ALA A 169 20.66 11.54 8.20
CA ALA A 169 21.88 11.26 8.97
C ALA A 169 21.58 11.27 10.47
N ASP A 170 20.82 12.26 10.94
CA ASP A 170 20.37 12.28 12.34
C ASP A 170 19.49 11.08 12.68
N PHE A 171 18.53 10.73 11.79
CA PHE A 171 17.71 9.54 11.98
C PHE A 171 18.55 8.26 12.08
N ALA A 172 19.57 8.10 11.24
CA ALA A 172 20.45 6.94 11.28
C ALA A 172 21.28 6.87 12.56
N GLU A 173 21.71 8.03 13.07
CA GLU A 173 22.48 8.12 14.31
C GLU A 173 21.59 8.01 15.56
N ASN A 174 20.40 8.60 15.54
CA ASN A 174 19.55 8.77 16.72
C ASN A 174 18.10 8.29 16.47
N PRO A 175 17.87 7.03 16.00
CA PRO A 175 16.52 6.54 15.67
C PRO A 175 15.58 6.53 16.88
N GLN A 176 16.10 6.50 18.10
CA GLN A 176 15.32 6.56 19.35
C GLN A 176 14.59 7.90 19.56
N ASN A 177 14.99 8.96 18.84
CA ASN A 177 14.32 10.27 18.90
C ASN A 177 13.11 10.35 17.99
N TYR A 178 12.78 9.28 17.25
CA TYR A 178 11.74 9.23 16.24
C TYR A 178 10.78 8.06 16.51
N ASP A 179 9.52 8.25 16.14
CA ASP A 179 8.54 7.15 16.11
C ASP A 179 8.78 6.30 14.85
N VAL A 180 9.70 5.32 14.97
CA VAL A 180 10.11 4.47 13.86
C VAL A 180 8.93 3.60 13.40
N PRO A 181 8.62 3.54 12.09
CA PRO A 181 7.53 2.71 11.57
C PRO A 181 7.65 1.23 11.96
N ASP A 182 6.53 0.60 12.31
CA ASP A 182 6.50 -0.79 12.77
C ASP A 182 7.06 -1.78 11.74
N SER A 183 6.85 -1.51 10.44
CA SER A 183 7.45 -2.30 9.36
C SER A 183 8.98 -2.26 9.37
N VAL A 184 9.59 -1.12 9.77
CA VAL A 184 11.04 -0.97 9.92
C VAL A 184 11.51 -1.71 11.16
N VAL A 185 10.78 -1.58 12.27
CA VAL A 185 11.08 -2.31 13.53
C VAL A 185 11.03 -3.81 13.29
N GLY A 186 9.96 -4.31 12.68
CA GLY A 186 9.79 -5.73 12.34
C GLY A 186 10.89 -6.23 11.40
N PHE A 187 11.25 -5.44 10.39
CA PHE A 187 12.37 -5.78 9.51
C PHE A 187 13.70 -5.89 10.28
N MET A 188 14.04 -4.91 11.11
CA MET A 188 15.27 -4.94 11.94
C MET A 188 15.28 -6.10 12.92
N ALA A 189 14.11 -6.55 13.35
CA ALA A 189 13.97 -7.70 14.24
C ALA A 189 14.09 -9.05 13.51
N GLY A 190 14.06 -9.07 12.18
CA GLY A 190 14.22 -10.28 11.38
C GLY A 190 12.91 -10.93 10.95
N GLU A 191 11.76 -10.24 11.01
CA GLU A 191 10.48 -10.79 10.53
C GLU A 191 10.50 -11.22 9.06
N LEU A 192 11.33 -10.58 8.24
CA LEU A 192 11.51 -10.90 6.82
C LEU A 192 12.71 -11.83 6.56
N GLY A 193 13.25 -12.45 7.60
CA GLY A 193 14.46 -13.26 7.53
C GLY A 193 15.74 -12.43 7.65
N ASP A 194 16.89 -13.11 7.61
CA ASP A 194 18.20 -12.48 7.77
C ASP A 194 18.63 -11.74 6.52
N LEU A 195 19.28 -10.58 6.73
CA LEU A 195 19.84 -9.79 5.66
C LEU A 195 21.15 -10.42 5.14
N PRO A 196 21.22 -10.80 3.84
CA PRO A 196 22.41 -11.50 3.31
C PRO A 196 23.73 -10.72 3.48
N GLY A 197 23.67 -9.38 3.51
CA GLY A 197 24.83 -8.51 3.72
C GLY A 197 25.15 -8.23 5.19
N GLY A 198 24.40 -8.84 6.12
CA GLY A 198 24.46 -8.47 7.54
C GLY A 198 23.63 -7.23 7.88
N TRP A 199 23.36 -7.04 9.16
CA TRP A 199 22.52 -5.94 9.64
C TRP A 199 23.32 -4.64 9.76
N PRO A 200 22.68 -3.48 9.50
CA PRO A 200 23.30 -2.16 9.66
C PRO A 200 23.45 -1.82 11.17
N GLU A 201 24.61 -2.11 11.71
CA GLU A 201 24.93 -1.72 13.11
C GLU A 201 25.67 -0.37 13.16
N PRO A 202 25.44 0.49 14.19
CA PRO A 202 24.61 0.26 15.40
C PRO A 202 23.13 0.60 15.23
N PHE A 203 22.66 0.93 14.04
CA PHE A 203 21.29 1.36 13.78
C PHE A 203 20.25 0.31 14.24
N ARG A 204 20.46 -0.96 13.87
CA ARG A 204 19.58 -2.07 14.30
C ARG A 204 19.44 -2.13 15.82
N THR A 205 20.57 -2.14 16.53
CA THR A 205 20.59 -2.21 18.01
C THR A 205 19.80 -1.05 18.61
N LYS A 206 19.97 0.18 18.11
CA LYS A 206 19.27 1.37 18.60
C LYS A 206 17.76 1.32 18.31
N VAL A 207 17.34 0.88 17.12
CA VAL A 207 15.91 0.73 16.75
C VAL A 207 15.21 -0.29 17.65
N LEU A 208 15.89 -1.36 18.03
CA LEU A 208 15.32 -2.45 18.82
C LEU A 208 15.42 -2.22 20.33
N GLN A 209 16.19 -1.23 20.77
CA GLN A 209 16.41 -0.95 22.18
C GLN A 209 15.09 -0.62 22.91
N GLY A 210 14.81 -1.33 23.99
CA GLY A 210 13.62 -1.13 24.81
C GLY A 210 12.32 -1.66 24.20
N LYS A 211 12.35 -2.23 22.99
CA LYS A 211 11.16 -2.79 22.35
C LYS A 211 10.97 -4.26 22.74
N ASN A 212 9.81 -4.55 23.33
CA ASN A 212 9.44 -5.93 23.66
C ASN A 212 8.84 -6.62 22.44
N LEU A 213 9.70 -7.13 21.56
CA LEU A 213 9.31 -7.68 20.28
C LEU A 213 8.83 -9.12 20.47
N LYS A 214 7.52 -9.33 20.39
CA LYS A 214 6.93 -10.66 20.35
C LYS A 214 6.88 -11.15 18.90
N PHE A 215 8.03 -11.48 18.33
CA PHE A 215 8.06 -12.19 17.06
C PHE A 215 7.96 -13.69 17.35
N GLY A 216 6.77 -14.20 17.30
CA GLY A 216 6.54 -15.62 17.31
C GLY A 216 5.94 -16.00 15.96
N VAL A 217 6.60 -16.90 15.24
CA VAL A 217 5.87 -17.70 14.26
C VAL A 217 4.72 -18.35 15.02
N THR A 218 3.49 -17.94 14.72
CA THR A 218 2.33 -18.63 15.29
C THR A 218 2.38 -20.08 14.80
N PRO A 219 2.57 -21.06 15.67
CA PRO A 219 2.66 -22.45 15.22
C PRO A 219 1.35 -22.82 14.51
N VAL A 220 1.47 -23.52 13.39
CA VAL A 220 0.29 -24.09 12.73
C VAL A 220 -0.31 -25.11 13.68
N SER A 221 -1.59 -25.00 14.02
CA SER A 221 -2.26 -25.97 14.90
C SER A 221 -2.34 -27.35 14.22
N ALA A 222 -2.42 -28.40 15.03
CA ALA A 222 -2.58 -29.76 14.51
C ALA A 222 -3.85 -29.87 13.64
N ASP A 223 -4.95 -29.23 14.05
CA ASP A 223 -6.22 -29.21 13.33
C ASP A 223 -6.09 -28.50 11.98
N ASP A 224 -5.36 -27.37 11.91
CA ASP A 224 -5.10 -26.66 10.66
C ASP A 224 -4.25 -27.53 9.72
N LEU A 225 -3.25 -28.21 10.24
CA LEU A 225 -2.38 -29.08 9.45
C LEU A 225 -3.16 -30.28 8.89
N GLU A 226 -4.01 -30.90 9.69
CA GLU A 226 -4.90 -31.97 9.25
C GLU A 226 -5.86 -31.47 8.16
N ALA A 227 -6.52 -30.33 8.36
CA ALA A 227 -7.44 -29.74 7.40
C ALA A 227 -6.76 -29.33 6.08
N ILE A 228 -5.50 -28.85 6.12
CA ILE A 228 -4.71 -28.56 4.92
C ILE A 228 -4.42 -29.84 4.12
N THR A 229 -4.23 -30.98 4.81
CA THR A 229 -3.91 -32.27 4.19
C THR A 229 -5.14 -33.08 3.77
N ALA A 230 -6.30 -32.81 4.35
CA ALA A 230 -7.55 -33.59 4.19
C ALA A 230 -8.21 -33.54 2.79
N GLY A 231 -7.69 -32.75 1.84
CA GLY A 231 -8.10 -32.78 0.43
C GLY A 231 -9.23 -31.82 0.03
N ASP A 232 -9.90 -31.13 0.96
CA ASP A 232 -10.84 -30.07 0.62
C ASP A 232 -10.09 -28.80 0.18
N ALA A 233 -10.08 -28.54 -1.14
CA ALA A 233 -9.36 -27.43 -1.74
C ALA A 233 -9.84 -26.05 -1.25
N LYS A 234 -11.13 -25.91 -0.93
CA LYS A 234 -11.72 -24.64 -0.47
C LYS A 234 -11.35 -24.35 0.99
N LEU A 235 -11.46 -25.37 1.84
CA LEU A 235 -11.05 -25.28 3.25
C LEU A 235 -9.54 -25.03 3.36
N ARG A 236 -8.73 -25.82 2.63
CA ARG A 236 -7.28 -25.63 2.54
C ARG A 236 -6.90 -24.20 2.15
N ARG A 237 -7.52 -23.62 1.10
CA ARG A 237 -7.26 -22.24 0.67
C ARG A 237 -7.61 -21.23 1.76
N SER A 238 -8.74 -21.40 2.43
CA SER A 238 -9.19 -20.53 3.52
C SER A 238 -8.18 -20.51 4.67
N ILE A 239 -7.70 -21.69 5.09
CA ILE A 239 -6.71 -21.81 6.16
C ILE A 239 -5.36 -21.21 5.74
N LEU A 240 -4.88 -21.51 4.53
CA LEU A 240 -3.64 -20.94 4.02
C LEU A 240 -3.71 -19.42 3.91
N ASN A 241 -4.83 -18.85 3.45
CA ASN A 241 -5.01 -17.40 3.42
C ASN A 241 -4.93 -16.79 4.81
N ARG A 242 -5.58 -17.39 5.81
CA ARG A 242 -5.54 -16.91 7.19
C ARG A 242 -4.15 -16.99 7.80
N LEU A 243 -3.39 -18.04 7.51
CA LEU A 243 -2.05 -18.24 8.07
C LEU A 243 -0.99 -17.37 7.37
N LEU A 244 -1.05 -17.27 6.04
CA LEU A 244 -0.04 -16.57 5.24
C LEU A 244 -0.32 -15.08 5.06
N PHE A 245 -1.60 -14.69 5.10
CA PHE A 245 -2.09 -13.34 4.80
C PHE A 245 -3.14 -12.89 5.83
N ALA A 246 -2.80 -12.99 7.12
CA ALA A 246 -3.75 -12.75 8.22
C ALA A 246 -4.47 -11.39 8.14
N GLY A 247 -3.71 -10.30 7.96
CA GLY A 247 -4.25 -8.93 7.83
C GLY A 247 -5.19 -8.79 6.62
N PRO A 248 -4.73 -9.01 5.38
CA PRO A 248 -5.58 -8.93 4.19
C PRO A 248 -6.81 -9.86 4.25
N THR A 249 -6.69 -11.04 4.87
CA THR A 249 -7.81 -11.98 5.02
C THR A 249 -8.86 -11.43 5.99
N ALA A 250 -8.44 -10.84 7.11
CA ALA A 250 -9.34 -10.20 8.07
C ALA A 250 -10.07 -9.00 7.45
N GLU A 251 -9.36 -8.13 6.73
CA GLU A 251 -9.94 -7.00 5.99
C GLU A 251 -10.97 -7.46 4.96
N PHE A 252 -10.63 -8.48 4.17
CA PHE A 252 -11.54 -9.04 3.17
C PHE A 252 -12.77 -9.65 3.82
N THR A 253 -12.61 -10.38 4.92
CA THR A 253 -13.74 -10.96 5.67
C THR A 253 -14.67 -9.86 6.18
N LYS A 254 -14.13 -8.82 6.82
CA LYS A 254 -14.90 -7.67 7.28
C LYS A 254 -15.62 -6.95 6.14
N PHE A 255 -14.96 -6.77 5.00
CA PHE A 255 -15.57 -6.19 3.80
C PHE A 255 -16.75 -7.03 3.31
N ARG A 256 -16.57 -8.36 3.24
CA ARG A 256 -17.62 -9.31 2.84
C ARG A 256 -18.79 -9.36 3.81
N GLU A 257 -18.55 -9.24 5.11
CA GLU A 257 -19.60 -9.16 6.13
C GLU A 257 -20.41 -7.86 6.01
N THR A 258 -19.74 -6.75 5.65
CA THR A 258 -20.37 -5.43 5.50
C THR A 258 -21.20 -5.31 4.24
N TYR A 259 -20.66 -5.75 3.10
CA TYR A 259 -21.23 -5.49 1.78
C TYR A 259 -21.79 -6.74 1.07
N GLY A 260 -21.58 -7.92 1.63
CA GLY A 260 -21.97 -9.17 0.98
C GLY A 260 -21.08 -9.50 -0.22
N ARG A 261 -21.68 -10.18 -1.21
CA ARG A 261 -21.01 -10.53 -2.48
C ARG A 261 -21.19 -9.41 -3.50
N LEU A 262 -20.08 -8.83 -3.97
CA LEU A 262 -20.06 -7.79 -5.00
C LEU A 262 -19.61 -8.32 -6.37
N ASP A 263 -19.29 -9.60 -6.48
CA ASP A 263 -18.87 -10.28 -7.71
C ASP A 263 -19.97 -10.40 -8.77
N HIS A 264 -21.18 -9.97 -8.43
CA HIS A 264 -22.35 -9.88 -9.34
C HIS A 264 -22.54 -8.48 -9.94
N ILE A 265 -21.79 -7.48 -9.44
CA ILE A 265 -21.89 -6.10 -9.91
C ILE A 265 -20.94 -5.92 -11.09
N ASP A 266 -21.41 -5.27 -12.16
CA ASP A 266 -20.56 -4.92 -13.29
C ASP A 266 -19.37 -4.05 -12.85
N THR A 267 -18.22 -4.25 -13.50
CA THR A 267 -16.98 -3.54 -13.12
C THR A 267 -17.13 -2.02 -13.22
N VAL A 268 -17.84 -1.52 -14.23
CA VAL A 268 -18.06 -0.07 -14.40
C VAL A 268 -18.93 0.47 -13.29
N ASP A 269 -20.03 -0.22 -12.96
CA ASP A 269 -20.94 0.16 -11.87
C ASP A 269 -20.22 0.14 -10.51
N TYR A 270 -19.34 -0.84 -10.29
CA TYR A 270 -18.55 -0.93 -9.07
C TYR A 270 -17.53 0.22 -8.93
N LEU A 271 -16.88 0.60 -10.03
CA LEU A 271 -15.83 1.63 -10.00
C LEU A 271 -16.37 3.06 -10.01
N TYR A 272 -17.45 3.29 -10.73
CA TYR A 272 -17.97 4.63 -10.98
C TYR A 272 -19.32 4.91 -10.30
N GLY A 273 -19.97 3.87 -9.80
CA GLY A 273 -21.33 3.95 -9.30
C GLY A 273 -22.38 3.86 -10.43
N LEU A 274 -23.64 3.85 -10.02
CA LEU A 274 -24.74 3.78 -10.96
C LEU A 274 -24.94 5.12 -11.68
N GLU A 275 -25.22 5.08 -12.97
CA GLU A 275 -25.56 6.27 -13.75
C GLU A 275 -27.02 6.69 -13.45
N PRO A 276 -27.25 7.98 -13.09
CA PRO A 276 -28.61 8.46 -12.81
C PRO A 276 -29.57 8.32 -14.02
N GLY A 277 -30.75 7.78 -13.74
CA GLY A 277 -31.80 7.58 -14.77
C GLY A 277 -31.59 6.36 -15.67
N VAL A 278 -30.57 5.56 -15.41
CA VAL A 278 -30.32 4.27 -16.10
C VAL A 278 -30.68 3.11 -15.17
N GLU A 279 -31.36 2.10 -15.73
CA GLU A 279 -31.65 0.86 -15.01
C GLU A 279 -30.52 -0.15 -15.25
N HIS A 280 -29.90 -0.61 -14.16
CA HIS A 280 -28.83 -1.58 -14.15
C HIS A 280 -29.37 -2.95 -13.75
N VAL A 281 -28.94 -4.01 -14.44
CA VAL A 281 -29.38 -5.38 -14.17
C VAL A 281 -28.27 -6.13 -13.45
N VAL A 282 -28.55 -6.59 -12.23
CA VAL A 282 -27.61 -7.37 -11.42
C VAL A 282 -28.13 -8.80 -11.29
N GLU A 283 -27.43 -9.77 -11.86
CA GLU A 283 -27.73 -11.18 -11.70
C GLU A 283 -27.13 -11.73 -10.40
N ILE A 284 -27.94 -11.90 -9.37
CA ILE A 284 -27.51 -12.37 -8.05
C ILE A 284 -27.40 -13.89 -7.92
N ALA A 285 -28.13 -14.61 -8.80
CA ALA A 285 -28.05 -16.05 -8.95
C ALA A 285 -28.57 -16.41 -10.36
N LYS A 286 -28.27 -17.60 -10.84
CA LYS A 286 -28.71 -18.05 -12.17
C LYS A 286 -30.21 -17.86 -12.34
N GLY A 287 -30.59 -16.98 -13.27
CA GLY A 287 -31.99 -16.66 -13.57
C GLY A 287 -32.69 -15.77 -12.54
N VAL A 288 -31.95 -15.21 -11.55
CA VAL A 288 -32.48 -14.25 -10.58
C VAL A 288 -31.83 -12.91 -10.78
N GLN A 289 -32.58 -11.96 -11.34
CA GLN A 289 -32.09 -10.62 -11.64
C GLN A 289 -32.74 -9.58 -10.74
N LEU A 290 -31.95 -8.59 -10.34
CA LEU A 290 -32.40 -7.36 -9.71
C LEU A 290 -32.24 -6.20 -10.68
N TYR A 291 -33.25 -5.38 -10.76
CA TYR A 291 -33.25 -4.12 -11.52
C TYR A 291 -33.00 -2.98 -10.54
N VAL A 292 -31.84 -2.35 -10.66
CA VAL A 292 -31.37 -1.31 -9.74
C VAL A 292 -31.20 -0.01 -10.51
N GLY A 293 -31.76 1.07 -10.01
CA GLY A 293 -31.63 2.42 -10.61
C GLY A 293 -31.21 3.44 -9.57
N LEU A 294 -30.53 4.49 -10.02
CA LEU A 294 -30.21 5.69 -9.25
C LEU A 294 -31.05 6.86 -9.78
N GLU A 295 -31.97 7.37 -8.95
CA GLU A 295 -32.83 8.48 -9.33
C GLU A 295 -32.20 9.84 -8.97
N ALA A 296 -31.70 9.96 -7.74
CA ALA A 296 -31.10 11.20 -7.26
C ALA A 296 -30.17 10.97 -6.06
N ILE A 297 -29.22 11.87 -5.90
CA ILE A 297 -28.37 11.99 -4.71
C ILE A 297 -28.64 13.34 -4.07
N GLY A 298 -29.17 13.33 -2.84
CA GLY A 298 -29.46 14.52 -2.07
C GLY A 298 -28.20 15.25 -1.61
N SER A 299 -28.39 16.52 -1.21
CA SER A 299 -27.33 17.27 -0.52
C SER A 299 -27.04 16.65 0.85
N PRO A 300 -25.81 16.82 1.37
CA PRO A 300 -25.46 16.30 2.68
C PRO A 300 -26.22 17.05 3.79
N ASP A 301 -26.60 16.34 4.81
CA ASP A 301 -27.13 16.92 6.02
C ASP A 301 -26.00 17.45 6.95
N ALA A 302 -26.38 18.06 8.08
CA ALA A 302 -25.43 18.59 9.06
C ALA A 302 -24.52 17.52 9.71
N LYS A 303 -24.84 16.23 9.55
CA LYS A 303 -24.05 15.10 10.04
C LYS A 303 -23.23 14.45 8.92
N GLY A 304 -23.27 15.00 7.70
CA GLY A 304 -22.55 14.48 6.55
C GLY A 304 -23.21 13.26 5.89
N TYR A 305 -24.51 13.01 6.12
CA TYR A 305 -25.24 11.97 5.42
C TYR A 305 -25.96 12.54 4.20
N ARG A 306 -26.00 11.77 3.12
CA ARG A 306 -26.79 12.02 1.91
C ARG A 306 -27.91 10.99 1.80
N THR A 307 -29.09 11.45 1.44
CA THR A 307 -30.16 10.54 1.01
C THR A 307 -29.97 10.23 -0.47
N VAL A 308 -29.76 8.97 -0.78
CA VAL A 308 -29.71 8.44 -2.15
C VAL A 308 -31.08 7.85 -2.46
N MET A 309 -31.71 8.34 -3.49
CA MET A 309 -32.98 7.83 -4.01
C MET A 309 -32.66 6.77 -5.05
N ALA A 310 -32.77 5.51 -4.68
CA ALA A 310 -32.55 4.37 -5.55
C ALA A 310 -33.85 3.64 -5.86
N THR A 311 -33.94 2.97 -7.00
CA THR A 311 -35.01 2.03 -7.30
C THR A 311 -34.48 0.61 -7.22
N LEU A 312 -35.32 -0.29 -6.72
CA LEU A 312 -35.08 -1.73 -6.70
C LEU A 312 -36.33 -2.43 -7.23
N ASN A 313 -36.22 -3.10 -8.37
CA ASN A 313 -37.35 -3.74 -9.07
C ASN A 313 -38.53 -2.77 -9.23
N GLY A 314 -38.26 -1.54 -9.65
CA GLY A 314 -39.26 -0.48 -9.86
C GLY A 314 -39.78 0.17 -8.58
N GLN A 315 -39.33 -0.23 -7.39
CA GLN A 315 -39.72 0.37 -6.12
C GLN A 315 -38.68 1.37 -5.63
N LEU A 316 -39.12 2.60 -5.35
CA LEU A 316 -38.24 3.64 -4.79
C LEU A 316 -37.79 3.28 -3.37
N ARG A 317 -36.50 3.41 -3.12
CA ARG A 317 -35.82 3.08 -1.86
C ARG A 317 -34.92 4.25 -1.44
N PRO A 318 -35.32 5.09 -0.48
CA PRO A 318 -34.41 6.10 0.08
C PRO A 318 -33.36 5.39 0.97
N ILE A 319 -32.08 5.65 0.71
CA ILE A 319 -30.96 5.07 1.44
C ILE A 319 -30.11 6.23 1.96
N ASN A 320 -29.83 6.25 3.28
CA ASN A 320 -28.95 7.25 3.86
C ASN A 320 -27.51 6.72 3.89
N ILE A 321 -26.62 7.41 3.19
CA ILE A 321 -25.20 7.05 3.06
C ILE A 321 -24.35 8.18 3.61
N ARG A 322 -23.35 7.86 4.42
CA ARG A 322 -22.38 8.85 4.87
C ARG A 322 -21.48 9.28 3.72
N ASP A 323 -21.45 10.57 3.43
CA ASP A 323 -20.53 11.14 2.45
C ASP A 323 -19.12 11.26 3.06
N ARG A 324 -18.21 10.41 2.58
CA ARG A 324 -16.82 10.38 3.06
C ARG A 324 -15.97 11.53 2.53
N LYS A 325 -16.47 12.30 1.55
CA LYS A 325 -15.79 13.47 0.98
C LYS A 325 -16.04 14.73 1.79
N ILE A 326 -17.06 14.70 2.64
CA ILE A 326 -17.38 15.84 3.50
C ILE A 326 -16.71 15.57 4.83
N ALA A 327 -15.66 16.34 5.11
CA ALA A 327 -15.28 16.58 6.49
C ALA A 327 -16.50 17.29 7.13
N VAL A 328 -17.30 16.54 7.90
CA VAL A 328 -18.12 17.18 8.93
C VAL A 328 -17.12 17.99 9.72
N ASP A 329 -17.41 19.27 10.04
CA ASP A 329 -16.61 20.06 10.97
C ASP A 329 -16.37 19.24 12.24
N ILE A 330 -15.35 18.39 12.17
CA ILE A 330 -14.70 17.87 13.35
C ILE A 330 -14.11 19.15 13.91
N VAL A 331 -14.54 19.56 15.09
CA VAL A 331 -13.88 20.55 15.94
C VAL A 331 -12.40 20.47 15.60
N GLN A 332 -11.84 21.54 15.02
CA GLN A 332 -10.46 21.56 14.55
C GLN A 332 -9.63 20.92 15.63
N ALA A 333 -8.99 19.79 15.32
CA ALA A 333 -8.22 19.08 16.32
C ALA A 333 -7.19 20.05 16.87
N GLU A 334 -7.12 20.14 18.18
CA GLU A 334 -6.16 20.99 18.87
C GLU A 334 -4.76 20.63 18.38
N LYS A 335 -3.96 21.61 17.98
CA LYS A 335 -2.58 21.39 17.58
C LYS A 335 -1.70 21.23 18.81
N ALA A 336 -0.78 20.29 18.75
CA ALA A 336 0.22 20.11 19.81
C ALA A 336 1.14 21.34 19.88
N ASP A 337 1.40 21.81 21.09
CA ASP A 337 2.43 22.82 21.33
C ASP A 337 3.79 22.11 21.38
N VAL A 338 4.63 22.37 20.38
CA VAL A 338 5.96 21.75 20.22
C VAL A 338 6.89 22.09 21.40
N SER A 339 6.64 23.18 22.09
CA SER A 339 7.44 23.57 23.28
C SER A 339 7.04 22.80 24.55
N ASN A 340 5.89 22.15 24.55
CA ASN A 340 5.40 21.36 25.67
C ASN A 340 5.73 19.88 25.48
N LEU A 341 6.73 19.39 26.17
CA LEU A 341 7.18 18.00 26.10
C LEU A 341 6.11 16.97 26.51
N GLY A 342 5.07 17.40 27.24
CA GLY A 342 3.93 16.54 27.58
C GLY A 342 2.88 16.41 26.48
N HIS A 343 2.98 17.18 25.38
CA HIS A 343 2.07 17.07 24.25
C HIS A 343 2.54 15.99 23.28
N VAL A 344 1.73 14.96 23.09
CA VAL A 344 1.97 13.91 22.11
C VAL A 344 1.16 14.22 20.86
N ALA A 345 1.85 14.44 19.74
CA ALA A 345 1.28 14.84 18.46
C ALA A 345 1.18 13.69 17.46
N ALA A 346 0.29 13.80 16.47
CA ALA A 346 0.29 12.95 15.29
C ALA A 346 1.52 13.24 14.42
N PRO A 347 2.36 12.25 14.08
CA PRO A 347 3.54 12.47 13.25
C PRO A 347 3.20 12.76 11.78
N PHE A 348 2.08 12.28 11.29
CA PHE A 348 1.55 12.48 9.93
C PHE A 348 0.03 12.35 9.92
N ALA A 349 -0.62 12.67 8.80
CA ALA A 349 -2.06 12.51 8.64
C ALA A 349 -2.45 11.03 8.53
N GLY A 350 -3.44 10.61 9.31
CA GLY A 350 -3.89 9.20 9.34
C GLY A 350 -5.05 8.95 10.30
N VAL A 351 -5.32 7.69 10.57
CA VAL A 351 -6.30 7.28 11.58
C VAL A 351 -5.57 6.84 12.84
N VAL A 352 -5.76 7.57 13.92
CA VAL A 352 -5.17 7.24 15.22
C VAL A 352 -6.13 6.40 16.03
N THR A 353 -5.61 5.34 16.65
CA THR A 353 -6.31 4.52 17.65
C THR A 353 -5.56 4.59 18.98
N LEU A 354 -6.24 5.10 20.00
CA LEU A 354 -5.67 5.23 21.35
C LEU A 354 -5.44 3.86 21.99
N GLN A 355 -4.28 3.72 22.65
CA GLN A 355 -3.89 2.55 23.43
C GLN A 355 -3.78 2.85 24.93
N THR A 356 -4.03 4.10 25.35
CA THR A 356 -4.00 4.53 26.73
C THR A 356 -5.36 5.11 27.15
N VAL A 357 -5.52 5.38 28.43
CA VAL A 357 -6.72 5.99 29.03
C VAL A 357 -6.32 7.15 29.94
N GLU A 358 -7.25 8.09 30.18
CA GLU A 358 -7.01 9.17 31.13
C GLU A 358 -6.70 8.62 32.55
N GLY A 359 -5.73 9.22 33.19
CA GLY A 359 -5.25 8.80 34.51
C GLY A 359 -4.20 7.68 34.49
N ALA A 360 -3.94 7.04 33.35
CA ALA A 360 -2.90 6.02 33.25
C ALA A 360 -1.51 6.66 33.44
N HIS A 361 -0.62 5.97 34.16
CA HIS A 361 0.78 6.33 34.18
C HIS A 361 1.48 5.73 32.95
N VAL A 362 2.30 6.52 32.27
CA VAL A 362 3.09 6.11 31.11
C VAL A 362 4.56 6.48 31.32
N GLU A 363 5.44 5.65 30.78
CA GLU A 363 6.90 5.92 30.77
C GLU A 363 7.31 6.51 29.43
N VAL A 364 8.42 7.25 29.40
CA VAL A 364 8.99 7.75 28.15
C VAL A 364 9.24 6.59 27.19
N GLY A 365 8.80 6.73 25.93
CA GLY A 365 8.87 5.67 24.93
C GLY A 365 7.74 4.62 25.00
N GLN A 366 6.84 4.69 25.99
CA GLN A 366 5.71 3.77 26.07
C GLN A 366 4.66 4.11 25.02
N PRO A 367 4.10 3.11 24.31
CA PRO A 367 3.01 3.29 23.36
C PRO A 367 1.77 3.93 24.00
N VAL A 368 1.25 5.00 23.40
CA VAL A 368 0.01 5.66 23.81
C VAL A 368 -1.07 5.60 22.73
N ALA A 369 -0.67 5.42 21.47
CA ALA A 369 -1.57 5.26 20.34
C ALA A 369 -0.88 4.54 19.18
N THR A 370 -1.66 4.08 18.19
CA THR A 370 -1.18 3.70 16.85
C THR A 370 -1.78 4.64 15.83
N ILE A 371 -1.06 4.91 14.75
CA ILE A 371 -1.54 5.67 13.61
C ILE A 371 -1.40 4.84 12.34
N GLU A 372 -2.47 4.77 11.55
CA GLU A 372 -2.50 4.07 10.28
C GLU A 372 -2.79 5.05 9.15
N ALA A 373 -1.98 5.00 8.08
CA ALA A 373 -2.22 5.72 6.84
C ALA A 373 -1.81 4.84 5.65
N MET A 374 -2.74 4.56 4.75
CA MET A 374 -2.50 3.81 3.50
C MET A 374 -1.71 2.50 3.70
N LYS A 375 -2.06 1.70 4.73
CA LYS A 375 -1.39 0.45 5.10
C LYS A 375 0.02 0.62 5.71
N MET A 376 0.37 1.84 6.09
CA MET A 376 1.52 2.12 6.94
C MET A 376 1.00 2.30 8.36
N GLU A 377 1.50 1.53 9.29
CA GLU A 377 1.17 1.63 10.71
C GLU A 377 2.42 2.08 11.47
N ALA A 378 2.24 3.00 12.41
CA ALA A 378 3.29 3.44 13.30
C ALA A 378 2.75 3.59 14.72
N THR A 379 3.60 3.31 15.69
CA THR A 379 3.30 3.47 17.11
C THR A 379 3.68 4.89 17.56
N ILE A 380 2.75 5.57 18.20
CA ILE A 380 2.97 6.87 18.81
C ILE A 380 3.26 6.66 20.29
N THR A 381 4.38 7.22 20.78
CA THR A 381 4.90 6.97 22.11
C THR A 381 4.87 8.24 22.98
N ALA A 382 4.87 8.07 24.31
CA ALA A 382 4.96 9.16 25.26
C ALA A 382 6.36 9.79 25.21
N SER A 383 6.43 11.12 25.13
CA SER A 383 7.69 11.88 25.12
C SER A 383 8.28 12.10 26.52
N VAL A 384 7.46 11.96 27.56
CA VAL A 384 7.84 12.11 28.97
C VAL A 384 7.15 11.03 29.82
N SER A 385 7.78 10.67 30.96
CA SER A 385 7.12 9.84 31.98
C SER A 385 6.17 10.70 32.80
N GLY A 386 4.98 10.16 33.10
CA GLY A 386 3.96 10.88 33.86
C GLY A 386 2.57 10.30 33.71
N HIS A 387 1.58 11.05 34.15
CA HIS A 387 0.18 10.64 34.06
C HIS A 387 -0.51 11.25 32.83
N VAL A 388 -1.30 10.44 32.12
CA VAL A 388 -2.18 10.90 31.04
C VAL A 388 -3.26 11.80 31.65
N ARG A 389 -3.13 13.09 31.43
CA ARG A 389 -4.09 14.08 31.96
C ARG A 389 -5.33 14.21 31.11
N ARG A 390 -5.18 14.12 29.78
CA ARG A 390 -6.27 14.30 28.83
C ARG A 390 -6.01 13.56 27.52
N LEU A 391 -7.07 12.97 26.98
CA LEU A 391 -7.10 12.49 25.62
C LEU A 391 -7.72 13.59 24.74
N ALA A 392 -6.98 14.09 23.75
CA ALA A 392 -7.45 15.19 22.87
C ALA A 392 -8.31 14.69 21.72
N ILE A 393 -8.31 13.38 21.48
CA ILE A 393 -9.07 12.71 20.42
C ILE A 393 -9.98 11.59 20.98
N SER A 394 -10.95 11.18 20.17
CA SER A 394 -11.77 9.99 20.45
C SER A 394 -10.94 8.71 20.31
N LYS A 395 -11.46 7.58 20.84
CA LYS A 395 -10.77 6.27 20.83
C LYS A 395 -10.16 5.90 19.48
N THR A 396 -10.85 6.23 18.37
CA THR A 396 -10.33 6.09 17.01
C THR A 396 -10.80 7.31 16.21
N GLN A 397 -9.87 8.07 15.64
CA GLN A 397 -10.16 9.33 14.95
C GLN A 397 -9.15 9.61 13.84
N ALA A 398 -9.63 10.19 12.73
CA ALA A 398 -8.76 10.74 11.71
C ALA A 398 -8.13 12.05 12.20
N VAL A 399 -6.84 12.21 11.98
CA VAL A 399 -6.04 13.36 12.41
C VAL A 399 -5.11 13.83 11.29
N ASP A 400 -4.73 15.10 11.35
CA ASP A 400 -3.68 15.68 10.51
C ASP A 400 -2.34 15.69 11.27
N ALA A 401 -1.24 15.84 10.52
CA ALA A 401 0.08 16.01 11.12
C ALA A 401 0.09 17.19 12.12
N GLY A 402 0.66 16.94 13.30
CA GLY A 402 0.75 17.92 14.39
C GLY A 402 -0.52 18.07 15.24
N ASP A 403 -1.61 17.31 14.97
CA ASP A 403 -2.77 17.29 15.86
C ASP A 403 -2.38 16.69 17.22
N LEU A 404 -2.89 17.30 18.29
CA LEU A 404 -2.69 16.82 19.65
C LEU A 404 -3.48 15.52 19.86
N ILE A 405 -2.82 14.49 20.36
CA ILE A 405 -3.44 13.19 20.62
C ILE A 405 -3.64 12.99 22.13
N VAL A 406 -2.57 13.16 22.88
CA VAL A 406 -2.54 12.93 24.34
C VAL A 406 -1.76 14.04 25.03
N VAL A 407 -2.23 14.41 26.21
CA VAL A 407 -1.48 15.30 27.13
C VAL A 407 -1.00 14.46 28.32
N VAL A 408 0.30 14.39 28.50
CA VAL A 408 0.96 13.75 29.63
C VAL A 408 1.45 14.82 30.59
N GLU A 409 1.07 14.75 31.84
CA GLU A 409 1.62 15.59 32.93
C GLU A 409 2.85 14.90 33.49
N ALA A 410 4.02 15.48 33.24
CA ALA A 410 5.28 14.88 33.67
C ALA A 410 5.35 14.71 35.18
N ASP A 411 5.94 13.61 35.62
CA ASP A 411 6.21 13.37 37.03
C ASP A 411 7.12 14.52 37.56
N GLN A 412 6.79 15.02 38.75
CA GLN A 412 7.68 16.02 39.41
C GLN A 412 9.00 15.36 39.77
N ALA A 413 10.08 15.92 39.29
CA ALA A 413 11.46 15.44 39.54
C ALA A 413 11.84 15.56 41.03
#